data_232189f2814742b69445688434c03674
#
_entry.id   232189f2814742b69445688434c03674
#
_cell.length_a   1.000
_cell.length_b   1.000
_cell.length_c   1.000
_cell.angle_alpha   90.00
_cell.angle_beta   90.00
_cell.angle_gamma   90.00
#
_symmetry.space_group_name_H-M   'P 1'
#
loop_
_entity.id
_entity.type
_entity.pdbx_description
1 polymer ?
#
loop_
_entity_poly.entity_id
_entity_poly.type
_entity_poly.pdbx_seq_one_letter_code
_entity_poly.pdbx_strand_id
1 'polypeptide(L)'
;MAKQLTHDEKIFKLIKNITDRKEILLGLEKPSKDSPEYWGMDCGYQYVVRRYGKDIAEDVLDVCLKMGKRKPRFFADLKKMSGLDDARLETVLEAACQYGLVEFHNENLDGKNPNHERRWVLDQYVPGSAEIMVMRDQISPETPEIADFFERMTYLPLAGITQMVAPGGSGIGMHVIPVEKAIPAESESLDIEHISYWLKKYEGQIGLGICSCRKQQTIRGEGSGDIAQY
;
A
#
# COMPACT_ATOMS: atom_id res chain seq x y z
N MET A 1 -27.65 15.75 16.97
CA MET A 1 -26.27 16.01 16.45
C MET A 1 -25.51 14.71 16.44
N ALA A 2 -24.89 14.32 15.32
CA ALA A 2 -24.02 13.14 15.30
C ALA A 2 -22.80 13.40 16.19
N LYS A 3 -22.45 12.46 17.05
CA LYS A 3 -21.28 12.55 17.94
C LYS A 3 -20.04 12.71 17.07
N GLN A 4 -19.27 13.77 17.27
CA GLN A 4 -17.97 13.93 16.61
C GLN A 4 -17.02 12.86 17.11
N LEU A 5 -16.41 12.13 16.16
CA LEU A 5 -15.46 11.06 16.49
C LEU A 5 -14.15 11.67 17.00
N THR A 6 -13.57 11.03 18.00
CA THR A 6 -12.20 11.31 18.43
C THR A 6 -11.21 10.82 17.36
N HIS A 7 -9.95 11.28 17.43
CA HIS A 7 -8.88 10.82 16.55
C HIS A 7 -8.74 9.28 16.56
N ASP A 8 -8.67 8.67 17.73
CA ASP A 8 -8.57 7.21 17.88
C ASP A 8 -9.78 6.49 17.28
N GLU A 9 -10.99 7.00 17.51
CA GLU A 9 -12.21 6.43 16.91
C GLU A 9 -12.20 6.49 15.39
N LYS A 10 -11.61 7.55 14.80
CA LYS A 10 -11.44 7.65 13.34
C LYS A 10 -10.46 6.58 12.84
N ILE A 11 -9.29 6.46 13.46
CA ILE A 11 -8.29 5.44 13.10
C ILE A 11 -8.86 4.04 13.24
N PHE A 12 -9.51 3.70 14.33
CA PHE A 12 -10.12 2.38 14.50
C PHE A 12 -11.17 2.05 13.44
N LYS A 13 -11.95 3.04 13.01
CA LYS A 13 -12.91 2.84 11.91
C LYS A 13 -12.21 2.66 10.57
N LEU A 14 -11.14 3.39 10.31
CA LEU A 14 -10.37 3.23 9.07
C LEU A 14 -9.71 1.86 9.03
N ILE A 15 -9.11 1.39 10.11
CA ILE A 15 -8.53 0.05 10.19
C ILE A 15 -9.56 -1.01 9.78
N LYS A 16 -10.80 -0.91 10.25
CA LYS A 16 -11.87 -1.84 9.85
C LYS A 16 -12.20 -1.78 8.36
N ASN A 17 -12.00 -0.62 7.72
CA ASN A 17 -12.28 -0.47 6.31
C ASN A 17 -11.17 -1.00 5.40
N ILE A 18 -9.92 -0.97 5.86
CA ILE A 18 -8.75 -1.29 5.05
C ILE A 18 -8.07 -2.61 5.43
N THR A 19 -8.38 -3.19 6.59
CA THR A 19 -7.74 -4.42 7.06
C THR A 19 -8.13 -5.63 6.24
N ASP A 20 -7.21 -6.59 6.15
CA ASP A 20 -7.43 -7.93 5.60
C ASP A 20 -7.50 -9.00 6.70
N ARG A 21 -7.29 -8.63 7.96
CA ARG A 21 -7.36 -9.55 9.09
C ARG A 21 -8.79 -10.01 9.34
N LYS A 22 -8.99 -11.33 9.24
CA LYS A 22 -10.31 -11.97 9.40
C LYS A 22 -10.91 -11.70 10.78
N GLU A 23 -10.09 -11.71 11.81
CA GLU A 23 -10.50 -11.50 13.20
C GLU A 23 -11.16 -10.12 13.37
N ILE A 24 -10.59 -9.09 12.77
CA ILE A 24 -11.13 -7.73 12.79
C ILE A 24 -12.37 -7.62 11.90
N LEU A 25 -12.32 -8.22 10.70
CA LEU A 25 -13.45 -8.19 9.75
C LEU A 25 -14.70 -8.88 10.30
N LEU A 26 -14.51 -9.99 11.02
CA LEU A 26 -15.59 -10.76 11.65
C LEU A 26 -16.00 -10.20 13.02
N GLY A 27 -15.31 -9.18 13.52
CA GLY A 27 -15.58 -8.58 14.84
C GLY A 27 -15.15 -9.43 16.03
N LEU A 28 -14.32 -10.44 15.80
CA LEU A 28 -13.75 -11.29 16.84
C LEU A 28 -12.64 -10.57 17.61
N GLU A 29 -11.96 -9.64 16.95
CA GLU A 29 -10.96 -8.75 17.55
C GLU A 29 -11.34 -7.30 17.26
N LYS A 30 -11.12 -6.43 18.23
CA LYS A 30 -11.26 -4.98 18.05
C LYS A 30 -9.89 -4.34 17.89
N PRO A 31 -9.71 -3.44 16.91
CA PRO A 31 -8.49 -2.65 16.84
C PRO A 31 -8.24 -1.93 18.17
N SER A 32 -7.01 -1.95 18.63
CA SER A 32 -6.55 -1.27 19.84
C SER A 32 -5.32 -0.42 19.54
N LYS A 33 -4.92 0.43 20.48
CA LYS A 33 -3.69 1.22 20.36
C LYS A 33 -2.41 0.37 20.33
N ASP A 34 -2.49 -0.84 20.86
CA ASP A 34 -1.38 -1.80 20.86
C ASP A 34 -1.34 -2.64 19.58
N SER A 35 -2.34 -2.47 18.69
CA SER A 35 -2.36 -3.19 17.43
C SER A 35 -1.35 -2.59 16.44
N PRO A 36 -0.65 -3.44 15.67
CA PRO A 36 0.27 -2.98 14.64
C PRO A 36 -0.38 -2.04 13.62
N GLU A 37 -1.63 -2.30 13.27
CA GLU A 37 -2.38 -1.47 12.33
C GLU A 37 -2.61 -0.06 12.85
N TYR A 38 -2.94 0.08 14.15
CA TYR A 38 -3.11 1.40 14.76
C TYR A 38 -1.80 2.19 14.70
N TRP A 39 -0.73 1.54 15.10
CA TRP A 39 0.58 2.16 15.13
C TRP A 39 1.04 2.61 13.71
N GLY A 40 0.90 1.78 12.68
CA GLY A 40 1.22 2.15 11.31
C GLY A 40 0.36 3.31 10.80
N MET A 41 -0.94 3.29 11.12
CA MET A 41 -1.86 4.37 10.79
C MET A 41 -1.49 5.68 11.47
N ASP A 42 -1.12 5.64 12.76
CA ASP A 42 -0.69 6.85 13.49
C ASP A 42 0.63 7.40 12.94
N CYS A 43 1.61 6.56 12.64
CA CYS A 43 2.86 6.99 11.99
C CYS A 43 2.61 7.75 10.68
N GLY A 44 1.76 7.21 9.81
CA GLY A 44 1.37 7.87 8.58
C GLY A 44 0.62 9.19 8.83
N TYR A 45 -0.28 9.22 9.80
CA TYR A 45 -0.96 10.45 10.21
C TYR A 45 0.05 11.52 10.66
N GLN A 46 1.01 11.19 11.51
CA GLN A 46 2.05 12.11 11.97
C GLN A 46 2.91 12.62 10.80
N TYR A 47 3.16 11.79 9.79
CA TYR A 47 3.81 12.24 8.56
C TYR A 47 2.99 13.32 7.84
N VAL A 48 1.69 13.14 7.69
CA VAL A 48 0.80 14.13 7.07
C VAL A 48 0.75 15.41 7.90
N VAL A 49 0.67 15.29 9.23
CA VAL A 49 0.68 16.45 10.14
C VAL A 49 1.92 17.33 9.95
N ARG A 50 3.10 16.70 9.84
CA ARG A 50 4.34 17.46 9.65
C ARG A 50 4.44 18.13 8.29
N ARG A 51 3.93 17.48 7.25
CA ARG A 51 4.07 17.96 5.87
C ARG A 51 2.98 18.93 5.45
N TYR A 52 1.75 18.69 5.88
CA TYR A 52 0.56 19.41 5.41
C TYR A 52 -0.19 20.15 6.53
N GLY A 53 0.17 19.90 7.78
CA GLY A 53 -0.52 20.44 8.94
C GLY A 53 -1.64 19.55 9.47
N LYS A 54 -2.00 19.79 10.73
CA LYS A 54 -2.98 18.97 11.46
C LYS A 54 -4.37 18.99 10.82
N ASP A 55 -4.80 20.15 10.33
CA ASP A 55 -6.14 20.31 9.75
C ASP A 55 -6.29 19.48 8.48
N ILE A 56 -5.26 19.39 7.63
CA ILE A 56 -5.25 18.52 6.46
C ILE A 56 -5.26 17.05 6.89
N ALA A 57 -4.48 16.69 7.90
CA ALA A 57 -4.44 15.31 8.38
C ALA A 57 -5.79 14.84 8.93
N GLU A 58 -6.51 15.71 9.64
CA GLU A 58 -7.88 15.40 10.09
C GLU A 58 -8.86 15.27 8.93
N ASP A 59 -8.77 16.14 7.93
CA ASP A 59 -9.60 16.06 6.73
C ASP A 59 -9.30 14.78 5.93
N VAL A 60 -8.05 14.34 5.84
CA VAL A 60 -7.69 13.05 5.23
C VAL A 60 -8.45 11.91 5.90
N LEU A 61 -8.42 11.84 7.24
CA LEU A 61 -9.15 10.79 7.96
C LEU A 61 -10.65 10.85 7.68
N ASP A 62 -11.23 12.05 7.69
CA ASP A 62 -12.67 12.25 7.48
C ASP A 62 -13.11 11.93 6.03
N VAL A 63 -12.32 12.30 5.04
CA VAL A 63 -12.59 11.97 3.63
C VAL A 63 -12.48 10.47 3.42
N CYS A 64 -11.41 9.83 3.91
CA CYS A 64 -11.21 8.39 3.80
C CYS A 64 -12.34 7.58 4.47
N LEU A 65 -12.84 8.03 5.61
CA LEU A 65 -13.99 7.40 6.27
C LEU A 65 -15.29 7.47 5.44
N LYS A 66 -15.47 8.55 4.67
CA LYS A 66 -16.63 8.76 3.80
C LYS A 66 -16.52 7.99 2.47
N MET A 67 -15.33 7.72 1.98
CA MET A 67 -15.11 7.03 0.69
C MET A 67 -15.74 5.64 0.65
N GLY A 68 -15.69 4.94 1.77
CA GLY A 68 -16.14 3.56 1.87
C GLY A 68 -15.13 2.56 1.26
N LYS A 69 -15.19 1.33 1.75
CA LYS A 69 -14.23 0.28 1.42
C LYS A 69 -14.20 -0.02 -0.08
N ARG A 70 -13.03 0.12 -0.72
CA ARG A 70 -12.74 -0.28 -2.11
C ARG A 70 -13.74 0.21 -3.16
N LYS A 71 -14.29 1.41 -2.96
CA LYS A 71 -15.24 2.00 -3.90
C LYS A 71 -14.58 3.16 -4.63
N PRO A 72 -14.29 3.03 -5.94
CA PRO A 72 -13.79 4.14 -6.74
C PRO A 72 -14.78 5.31 -6.73
N ARG A 73 -14.27 6.53 -6.54
CA ARG A 73 -15.04 7.76 -6.44
C ARG A 73 -14.49 8.80 -7.39
N PHE A 74 -15.37 9.48 -8.09
CA PHE A 74 -15.02 10.69 -8.85
C PHE A 74 -14.77 11.86 -7.91
N PHE A 75 -14.03 12.85 -8.38
CA PHE A 75 -13.76 14.07 -7.62
C PHE A 75 -15.05 14.78 -7.19
N ALA A 76 -16.02 14.89 -8.08
CA ALA A 76 -17.31 15.50 -7.80
C ALA A 76 -18.08 14.79 -6.66
N ASP A 77 -18.00 13.46 -6.60
CA ASP A 77 -18.62 12.69 -5.51
C ASP A 77 -17.92 12.98 -4.19
N LEU A 78 -16.60 12.99 -4.18
CA LEU A 78 -15.79 13.28 -3.00
C LEU A 78 -16.03 14.70 -2.49
N LYS A 79 -16.12 15.68 -3.40
CA LYS A 79 -16.49 17.06 -3.05
C LYS A 79 -17.85 17.13 -2.36
N LYS A 80 -18.86 16.49 -2.95
CA LYS A 80 -20.21 16.45 -2.36
C LYS A 80 -20.22 15.75 -1.00
N MET A 81 -19.47 14.67 -0.85
CA MET A 81 -19.43 13.89 0.39
C MET A 81 -18.63 14.58 1.49
N SER A 82 -17.54 15.24 1.15
CA SER A 82 -16.66 15.94 2.10
C SER A 82 -17.24 17.28 2.52
N GLY A 83 -17.82 18.02 1.58
CA GLY A 83 -18.22 19.43 1.75
C GLY A 83 -17.05 20.40 1.65
N LEU A 84 -15.86 19.92 1.24
CA LEU A 84 -14.66 20.74 1.04
C LEU A 84 -14.74 21.48 -0.30
N ASP A 85 -14.06 22.63 -0.40
CA ASP A 85 -13.82 23.27 -1.68
C ASP A 85 -12.78 22.51 -2.50
N ASP A 86 -12.64 22.87 -3.78
CA ASP A 86 -11.80 22.12 -4.72
C ASP A 86 -10.32 22.12 -4.31
N ALA A 87 -9.76 23.26 -3.97
CA ALA A 87 -8.36 23.39 -3.61
C ALA A 87 -8.03 22.62 -2.32
N ARG A 88 -8.91 22.68 -1.34
CA ARG A 88 -8.77 21.93 -0.09
C ARG A 88 -8.86 20.42 -0.34
N LEU A 89 -9.84 19.99 -1.14
CA LEU A 89 -10.01 18.58 -1.47
C LEU A 89 -8.83 18.02 -2.28
N GLU A 90 -8.30 18.76 -3.24
CA GLU A 90 -7.09 18.37 -3.98
C GLU A 90 -5.90 18.14 -3.03
N THR A 91 -5.65 19.08 -2.12
CA THR A 91 -4.60 18.95 -1.10
C THR A 91 -4.82 17.72 -0.20
N VAL A 92 -6.06 17.49 0.23
CA VAL A 92 -6.42 16.34 1.06
C VAL A 92 -6.20 15.03 0.32
N LEU A 93 -6.59 14.94 -0.94
CA LEU A 93 -6.40 13.73 -1.76
C LEU A 93 -4.91 13.48 -2.06
N GLU A 94 -4.14 14.54 -2.34
CA GLU A 94 -2.68 14.43 -2.47
C GLU A 94 -2.07 13.88 -1.19
N ALA A 95 -2.39 14.49 -0.04
CA ALA A 95 -1.91 14.03 1.25
C ALA A 95 -2.31 12.58 1.57
N ALA A 96 -3.54 12.17 1.22
CA ALA A 96 -4.02 10.80 1.39
C ALA A 96 -3.25 9.80 0.52
N CYS A 97 -2.91 10.17 -0.73
CA CYS A 97 -2.05 9.37 -1.59
C CYS A 97 -0.62 9.28 -1.04
N GLN A 98 -0.07 10.40 -0.55
CA GLN A 98 1.24 10.41 0.09
C GLN A 98 1.27 9.59 1.39
N TYR A 99 0.17 9.54 2.10
CA TYR A 99 0.00 8.68 3.26
C TYR A 99 -0.07 7.19 2.87
N GLY A 100 -0.47 6.88 1.63
CA GLY A 100 -0.70 5.53 1.15
C GLY A 100 -2.08 4.97 1.51
N LEU A 101 -3.01 5.81 1.93
CA LEU A 101 -4.39 5.39 2.21
C LEU A 101 -5.26 5.36 0.96
N VAL A 102 -4.94 6.18 -0.01
CA VAL A 102 -5.74 6.35 -1.22
C VAL A 102 -4.84 6.18 -2.44
N GLU A 103 -5.30 5.40 -3.37
CA GLU A 103 -4.75 5.33 -4.72
C GLU A 103 -5.70 5.98 -5.72
N PHE A 104 -5.22 6.25 -6.94
CA PHE A 104 -6.06 6.70 -8.03
C PHE A 104 -5.77 5.93 -9.31
N HIS A 105 -6.80 5.78 -10.14
CA HIS A 105 -6.69 5.13 -11.44
C HIS A 105 -7.71 5.72 -12.41
N ASN A 106 -7.46 5.54 -13.71
CA ASN A 106 -8.32 6.03 -14.78
C ASN A 106 -9.03 4.90 -15.53
N GLU A 107 -8.82 3.66 -15.12
CA GLU A 107 -9.35 2.48 -15.80
C GLU A 107 -10.87 2.42 -15.74
N ASN A 108 -11.44 1.70 -16.70
CA ASN A 108 -12.90 1.48 -16.81
C ASN A 108 -13.25 0.00 -16.61
N LEU A 109 -12.64 -0.66 -15.62
CA LEU A 109 -12.84 -2.09 -15.37
C LEU A 109 -14.27 -2.43 -14.95
N ASP A 110 -14.97 -1.50 -14.31
CA ASP A 110 -16.36 -1.65 -13.85
C ASP A 110 -17.41 -1.10 -14.82
N GLY A 111 -17.00 -0.63 -15.99
CA GLY A 111 -17.87 -0.04 -17.01
C GLY A 111 -18.47 1.33 -16.66
N LYS A 112 -18.06 1.93 -15.53
CA LYS A 112 -18.62 3.19 -15.02
C LYS A 112 -17.75 4.42 -15.28
N ASN A 113 -16.65 4.24 -16.01
CA ASN A 113 -15.69 5.30 -16.32
C ASN A 113 -15.35 5.35 -17.82
N PRO A 114 -16.33 5.55 -18.71
CA PRO A 114 -16.10 5.50 -20.16
C PRO A 114 -15.16 6.61 -20.66
N ASN A 115 -15.04 7.71 -19.91
CA ASN A 115 -14.18 8.83 -20.25
C ASN A 115 -12.77 8.73 -19.67
N HIS A 116 -12.46 7.63 -18.97
CA HIS A 116 -11.17 7.44 -18.32
C HIS A 116 -10.76 8.59 -17.38
N GLU A 117 -11.73 9.15 -16.67
CA GLU A 117 -11.50 10.19 -15.67
C GLU A 117 -10.81 9.60 -14.44
N ARG A 118 -10.05 10.44 -13.72
CA ARG A 118 -9.41 10.02 -12.49
C ARG A 118 -10.45 9.70 -11.40
N ARG A 119 -10.31 8.52 -10.81
CA ARG A 119 -11.10 8.07 -9.66
C ARG A 119 -10.17 7.71 -8.52
N TRP A 120 -10.58 8.01 -7.30
CA TRP A 120 -9.85 7.70 -6.08
C TRP A 120 -10.51 6.55 -5.34
N VAL A 121 -9.73 5.68 -4.77
CA VAL A 121 -10.19 4.51 -4.02
C VAL A 121 -9.40 4.38 -2.72
N LEU A 122 -10.11 4.04 -1.65
CA LEU A 122 -9.48 3.71 -0.37
C LEU A 122 -8.77 2.35 -0.52
N ASP A 123 -7.46 2.35 -0.33
CA ASP A 123 -6.62 1.18 -0.51
C ASP A 123 -6.79 0.18 0.66
N GLN A 124 -6.35 -1.03 0.45
CA GLN A 124 -6.25 -2.00 1.52
C GLN A 124 -4.91 -1.82 2.25
N TYR A 125 -4.81 -2.42 3.45
CA TYR A 125 -3.64 -2.22 4.28
C TYR A 125 -2.42 -3.00 3.78
N VAL A 126 -2.61 -4.27 3.41
CA VAL A 126 -1.59 -5.17 2.84
C VAL A 126 -2.26 -6.10 1.80
N PRO A 127 -1.76 -6.21 0.56
CA PRO A 127 -0.81 -5.29 -0.07
C PRO A 127 -1.46 -3.93 -0.36
N GLY A 128 -0.73 -2.83 -0.13
CA GLY A 128 -1.23 -1.48 -0.39
C GLY A 128 -0.57 -0.44 0.49
N SER A 129 -1.32 0.14 1.45
CA SER A 129 -0.86 1.25 2.27
C SER A 129 0.48 1.00 2.97
N ALA A 130 0.71 -0.20 3.50
CA ALA A 130 1.94 -0.53 4.21
C ALA A 130 3.16 -0.50 3.29
N GLU A 131 3.04 -1.06 2.09
CA GLU A 131 4.07 -1.04 1.07
C GLU A 131 4.36 0.37 0.59
N ILE A 132 3.33 1.16 0.29
CA ILE A 132 3.46 2.55 -0.16
C ILE A 132 4.19 3.39 0.88
N MET A 133 3.89 3.21 2.16
CA MET A 133 4.57 3.93 3.26
C MET A 133 6.07 3.66 3.28
N VAL A 134 6.51 2.42 2.99
CA VAL A 134 7.93 2.05 2.96
C VAL A 134 8.61 2.47 1.66
N MET A 135 7.89 2.47 0.55
CA MET A 135 8.45 2.74 -0.79
C MET A 135 8.77 4.23 -1.04
N ARG A 136 8.50 5.12 -0.11
CA ARG A 136 8.79 6.54 -0.27
C ARG A 136 10.28 6.82 -0.46
N ASP A 137 10.60 7.74 -1.34
CA ASP A 137 11.98 8.19 -1.54
C ASP A 137 12.52 8.95 -0.34
N GLN A 138 11.67 9.74 0.29
CA GLN A 138 12.07 10.57 1.41
C GLN A 138 12.03 9.78 2.71
N ILE A 139 13.17 9.72 3.39
CA ILE A 139 13.26 9.22 4.76
C ILE A 139 12.71 10.30 5.69
N SER A 140 11.72 9.92 6.49
CA SER A 140 11.16 10.74 7.57
C SER A 140 11.56 10.16 8.92
N PRO A 141 11.37 10.88 10.03
CA PRO A 141 11.62 10.34 11.37
C PRO A 141 10.87 9.04 11.67
N GLU A 142 9.70 8.82 11.04
CA GLU A 142 8.90 7.61 11.21
C GLU A 142 9.31 6.45 10.30
N THR A 143 10.17 6.69 9.33
CA THR A 143 10.54 5.66 8.35
C THR A 143 11.08 4.37 9.00
N PRO A 144 11.95 4.41 10.04
CA PRO A 144 12.40 3.21 10.72
C PRO A 144 11.26 2.43 11.37
N GLU A 145 10.32 3.13 12.01
CA GLU A 145 9.18 2.52 12.68
C GLU A 145 8.21 1.90 11.68
N ILE A 146 7.98 2.56 10.54
CA ILE A 146 7.17 2.01 9.44
C ILE A 146 7.84 0.76 8.85
N ALA A 147 9.16 0.73 8.74
CA ALA A 147 9.90 -0.45 8.28
C ALA A 147 9.75 -1.62 9.26
N ASP A 148 9.84 -1.39 10.56
CA ASP A 148 9.58 -2.39 11.58
C ASP A 148 8.14 -2.90 11.57
N PHE A 149 7.20 -2.00 11.35
CA PHE A 149 5.81 -2.36 11.19
C PHE A 149 5.60 -3.28 9.96
N PHE A 150 6.18 -2.93 8.82
CA PHE A 150 6.10 -3.74 7.60
C PHE A 150 6.70 -5.14 7.81
N GLU A 151 7.81 -5.24 8.56
CA GLU A 151 8.40 -6.52 8.96
C GLU A 151 7.39 -7.40 9.70
N ARG A 152 6.76 -6.84 10.72
CA ARG A 152 5.82 -7.57 11.60
C ARG A 152 4.53 -7.94 10.89
N MET A 153 4.03 -7.09 10.01
CA MET A 153 2.74 -7.29 9.34
C MET A 153 2.84 -8.12 8.08
N THR A 154 3.96 -8.08 7.38
CA THR A 154 4.12 -8.71 6.07
C THR A 154 5.13 -9.84 6.11
N TYR A 155 6.33 -9.58 6.55
CA TYR A 155 7.43 -10.52 6.45
C TYR A 155 7.28 -11.71 7.39
N LEU A 156 7.07 -11.48 8.67
CA LEU A 156 6.95 -12.56 9.65
C LEU A 156 5.74 -13.48 9.38
N PRO A 157 4.56 -12.95 9.03
CA PRO A 157 3.44 -13.80 8.64
C PRO A 157 3.72 -14.60 7.36
N LEU A 158 4.36 -14.00 6.34
CA LEU A 158 4.72 -14.70 5.11
C LEU A 158 5.77 -15.78 5.36
N ALA A 159 6.77 -15.52 6.18
CA ALA A 159 7.77 -16.52 6.57
C ALA A 159 7.12 -17.70 7.30
N GLY A 160 6.13 -17.45 8.14
CA GLY A 160 5.34 -18.51 8.78
C GLY A 160 4.57 -19.37 7.79
N ILE A 161 3.97 -18.76 6.78
CA ILE A 161 3.24 -19.48 5.72
C ILE A 161 4.20 -20.33 4.87
N THR A 162 5.38 -19.81 4.53
CA THR A 162 6.36 -20.55 3.72
C THR A 162 6.91 -21.78 4.43
N GLN A 163 6.97 -21.77 5.75
CA GLN A 163 7.35 -22.95 6.54
C GLN A 163 6.29 -24.07 6.50
N MET A 164 5.05 -23.76 6.17
CA MET A 164 3.98 -24.74 6.03
C MET A 164 3.95 -25.43 4.67
N VAL A 165 4.81 -25.02 3.75
CA VAL A 165 4.93 -25.62 2.42
C VAL A 165 5.86 -26.83 2.49
N ALA A 166 5.38 -27.97 1.99
CA ALA A 166 6.17 -29.18 1.95
C ALA A 166 7.47 -28.98 1.16
N PRO A 167 8.59 -29.61 1.57
CA PRO A 167 9.84 -29.58 0.80
C PRO A 167 9.60 -29.99 -0.65
N GLY A 168 10.04 -29.18 -1.61
CA GLY A 168 9.78 -29.38 -3.03
C GLY A 168 8.38 -29.03 -3.51
N GLY A 169 7.51 -28.56 -2.61
CA GLY A 169 6.17 -28.06 -2.94
C GLY A 169 6.21 -26.63 -3.45
N SER A 170 5.22 -26.30 -4.29
CA SER A 170 4.96 -24.93 -4.68
C SER A 170 4.37 -24.18 -3.51
N GLY A 171 4.94 -23.02 -3.17
CA GLY A 171 4.35 -22.10 -2.20
C GLY A 171 3.00 -21.58 -2.68
N ILE A 172 2.15 -21.17 -1.76
CA ILE A 172 0.92 -20.45 -2.10
C ILE A 172 1.32 -19.15 -2.79
N GLY A 173 1.07 -19.09 -4.10
CA GLY A 173 1.28 -17.89 -4.91
C GLY A 173 2.64 -17.76 -5.60
N MET A 174 3.64 -18.59 -5.29
CA MET A 174 4.92 -18.59 -6.01
C MET A 174 5.39 -20.02 -6.28
N HIS A 175 5.65 -20.33 -7.54
CA HIS A 175 6.25 -21.58 -7.95
C HIS A 175 7.74 -21.37 -8.17
N VAL A 176 8.57 -22.03 -7.37
CA VAL A 176 9.94 -22.35 -7.77
C VAL A 176 9.87 -23.72 -8.40
N ILE A 177 10.02 -23.78 -9.71
CA ILE A 177 10.18 -25.06 -10.41
C ILE A 177 11.65 -25.45 -10.25
N PRO A 178 11.99 -26.51 -9.50
CA PRO A 178 13.35 -26.98 -9.45
C PRO A 178 13.69 -27.52 -10.83
N VAL A 179 14.65 -26.89 -11.48
CA VAL A 179 15.23 -27.39 -12.71
C VAL A 179 16.23 -28.47 -12.28
N GLU A 180 15.89 -29.75 -12.47
CA GLU A 180 16.75 -30.87 -12.08
C GLU A 180 18.10 -30.90 -12.83
N LYS A 181 18.19 -30.23 -13.95
CA LYS A 181 19.44 -29.97 -14.67
C LYS A 181 19.58 -28.46 -14.86
N ALA A 182 20.77 -27.95 -14.53
CA ALA A 182 21.13 -26.61 -14.93
C ALA A 182 20.90 -26.45 -16.45
N ILE A 183 20.21 -25.42 -16.85
CA ILE A 183 20.06 -25.05 -18.26
C ILE A 183 21.49 -24.86 -18.79
N PRO A 184 21.93 -25.61 -19.81
CA PRO A 184 23.27 -25.42 -20.35
C PRO A 184 23.47 -23.96 -20.73
N ALA A 185 24.63 -23.39 -20.36
CA ALA A 185 24.94 -21.98 -20.68
C ALA A 185 24.91 -21.69 -22.20
N GLU A 186 24.92 -22.74 -23.01
CA GLU A 186 24.88 -22.71 -24.48
C GLU A 186 23.47 -22.81 -25.05
N SER A 187 22.43 -23.04 -24.22
CA SER A 187 21.05 -22.99 -24.72
C SER A 187 20.68 -21.56 -25.04
N GLU A 188 20.36 -21.30 -26.31
CA GLU A 188 19.78 -20.03 -26.72
C GLU A 188 18.49 -19.82 -25.94
N SER A 189 18.46 -18.81 -25.07
CA SER A 189 17.23 -18.37 -24.45
C SER A 189 16.33 -17.76 -25.51
N LEU A 190 15.05 -18.08 -25.48
CA LEU A 190 14.09 -17.47 -26.39
C LEU A 190 14.06 -15.94 -26.17
N ASP A 191 13.89 -15.15 -27.22
CA ASP A 191 13.82 -13.70 -27.15
C ASP A 191 12.81 -13.23 -26.08
N ILE A 192 11.71 -13.96 -25.94
CA ILE A 192 10.66 -13.68 -24.96
C ILE A 192 11.15 -13.81 -23.50
N GLU A 193 12.22 -14.55 -23.25
CA GLU A 193 12.83 -14.73 -21.92
C GLU A 193 13.80 -13.61 -21.58
N HIS A 194 14.20 -12.81 -22.57
CA HIS A 194 15.08 -11.68 -22.35
C HIS A 194 14.30 -10.47 -21.83
N ILE A 195 14.70 -9.93 -20.71
CA ILE A 195 14.11 -8.69 -20.17
C ILE A 195 14.18 -7.54 -21.19
N SER A 196 15.23 -7.48 -22.00
CA SER A 196 15.40 -6.48 -23.05
C SER A 196 14.30 -6.52 -24.11
N TYR A 197 13.77 -7.70 -24.42
CA TYR A 197 12.62 -7.86 -25.31
C TYR A 197 11.40 -7.13 -24.76
N TRP A 198 11.10 -7.34 -23.48
CA TRP A 198 9.95 -6.74 -22.82
C TRP A 198 10.10 -5.24 -22.63
N LEU A 199 11.31 -4.78 -22.25
CA LEU A 199 11.62 -3.36 -22.13
C LEU A 199 11.41 -2.64 -23.47
N LYS A 200 11.86 -3.23 -24.58
CA LYS A 200 11.67 -2.66 -25.93
C LYS A 200 10.20 -2.68 -26.35
N LYS A 201 9.49 -3.78 -26.07
CA LYS A 201 8.07 -3.95 -26.43
C LYS A 201 7.17 -2.93 -25.73
N TYR A 202 7.49 -2.55 -24.50
CA TYR A 202 6.71 -1.63 -23.68
C TYR A 202 7.43 -0.29 -23.47
N GLU A 203 8.34 0.09 -24.38
CA GLU A 203 9.05 1.37 -24.30
C GLU A 203 8.05 2.53 -24.17
N GLY A 204 8.33 3.44 -23.23
CA GLY A 204 7.44 4.56 -22.89
C GLY A 204 6.24 4.21 -21.99
N GLN A 205 6.07 2.91 -21.65
CA GLN A 205 4.99 2.44 -20.73
C GLN A 205 5.55 1.77 -19.47
N ILE A 206 6.85 1.87 -19.24
CA ILE A 206 7.54 1.21 -18.12
C ILE A 206 7.66 2.18 -16.97
N GLY A 207 7.16 1.76 -15.81
CA GLY A 207 7.38 2.43 -14.53
C GLY A 207 8.49 1.74 -13.74
N LEU A 208 9.33 2.53 -13.09
CA LEU A 208 10.29 2.04 -12.10
C LEU A 208 9.77 2.35 -10.72
N GLY A 209 9.85 1.38 -9.82
CA GLY A 209 9.45 1.53 -8.43
C GLY A 209 10.49 0.94 -7.49
N ILE A 210 10.55 1.49 -6.28
CA ILE A 210 11.39 0.96 -5.21
C ILE A 210 10.73 -0.28 -4.64
N CYS A 211 11.48 -1.38 -4.52
CA CYS A 211 10.98 -2.59 -3.88
C CYS A 211 10.79 -2.35 -2.36
N SER A 212 9.56 -2.47 -1.88
CA SER A 212 9.21 -2.27 -0.46
C SER A 212 10.00 -3.19 0.46
N CYS A 213 10.13 -4.47 0.10
CA CYS A 213 10.83 -5.46 0.89
C CYS A 213 12.33 -5.13 1.06
N ARG A 214 13.00 -4.74 -0.02
CA ARG A 214 14.41 -4.36 0.03
C ARG A 214 14.63 -3.05 0.76
N LYS A 215 13.76 -2.07 0.50
CA LYS A 215 13.79 -0.77 1.18
C LYS A 215 13.65 -0.92 2.68
N GLN A 216 12.70 -1.73 3.11
CA GLN A 216 12.46 -2.05 4.52
C GLN A 216 13.69 -2.68 5.18
N GLN A 217 14.29 -3.70 4.57
CA GLN A 217 15.51 -4.33 5.10
C GLN A 217 16.69 -3.35 5.17
N THR A 218 16.85 -2.50 4.16
CA THR A 218 17.89 -1.48 4.17
C THR A 218 17.69 -0.47 5.31
N ILE A 219 16.46 -0.02 5.55
CA ILE A 219 16.13 0.91 6.64
C ILE A 219 16.45 0.27 8.00
N ARG A 220 16.19 -1.03 8.15
CA ARG A 220 16.49 -1.79 9.36
C ARG A 220 17.97 -2.14 9.51
N GLY A 221 18.79 -1.86 8.51
CA GLY A 221 20.21 -2.23 8.50
C GLY A 221 20.48 -3.71 8.30
N GLU A 222 19.51 -4.47 7.83
CA GLU A 222 19.57 -5.92 7.60
C GLU A 222 19.87 -6.30 6.13
N GLY A 223 19.74 -5.32 5.24
CA GLY A 223 19.98 -5.51 3.81
C GLY A 223 21.43 -5.34 3.39
N SER A 224 21.80 -5.88 2.24
CA SER A 224 23.15 -5.79 1.64
C SER A 224 23.57 -4.38 1.19
N GLY A 225 22.83 -3.36 1.51
CA GLY A 225 23.18 -1.95 1.26
C GLY A 225 22.95 -1.44 -0.16
N ASP A 226 22.90 -2.31 -1.16
CA ASP A 226 22.77 -1.92 -2.57
C ASP A 226 21.34 -2.08 -3.10
N ILE A 227 20.49 -1.09 -2.87
CA ILE A 227 19.19 -0.99 -3.55
C ILE A 227 19.37 -0.72 -5.05
N ALA A 228 20.53 -0.21 -5.44
CA ALA A 228 20.81 0.29 -6.79
C ALA A 228 21.37 -0.75 -7.78
N GLN A 229 21.55 -2.00 -7.39
CA GLN A 229 22.25 -2.99 -8.25
C GLN A 229 21.35 -4.06 -8.88
N TYR A 230 20.01 -3.86 -8.90
CA TYR A 230 19.16 -4.81 -9.64
C TYR A 230 18.01 -4.10 -10.34
#